data_0af5f04ab0320c249eabb84c0e43d584
#
_entry.id   0af5f04ab0320c249eabb84c0e43d584
#
_cell.length_a   1.000
_cell.length_b   1.000
_cell.length_c   1.000
_cell.angle_alpha   90.00
_cell.angle_beta   90.00
_cell.angle_gamma   90.00
#
_symmetry.space_group_name_H-M   'P 1'
#
loop_
_entity.id
_entity.type
_entity.pdbx_description
1 polymer ?
#
loop_
_entity_poly.entity_id
_entity_poly.type
_entity_poly.pdbx_seq_one_letter_code
_entity_poly.pdbx_strand_id
1 'polypeptide(L)'
;MARRTDIIDALVGHLGTNTDVHANNVYRTYKYMHDLNDFPAITFIPNREDRDHFGDGQAHGILAIQLRCYVYDGDTADIADECERLADQIEDAVDTFSAANRALEVEEARVVTLRTDDGLMTPYGIADLQISILYRLEDIY
;
A
#
# COMPACT_ATOMS: atom_id res chain seq x y z
N MET A 1 -3.43 -2.20 21.68
CA MET A 1 -4.50 -1.49 20.95
C MET A 1 -3.98 -1.04 19.59
N ALA A 2 -4.62 -1.48 18.54
CA ALA A 2 -4.21 -1.08 17.20
C ALA A 2 -4.73 0.33 16.89
N ARG A 3 -3.86 1.16 16.35
CA ARG A 3 -4.21 2.48 15.86
C ARG A 3 -3.91 2.53 14.36
N ARG A 4 -4.61 3.44 13.68
CA ARG A 4 -4.41 3.65 12.26
C ARG A 4 -2.94 3.88 11.90
N THR A 5 -2.24 4.69 12.70
CA THR A 5 -0.82 4.98 12.47
C THR A 5 0.04 3.73 12.59
N ASP A 6 -0.25 2.87 13.57
CA ASP A 6 0.49 1.62 13.75
C ASP A 6 0.30 0.68 12.56
N ILE A 7 -0.92 0.61 12.03
CA ILE A 7 -1.22 -0.21 10.87
C ILE A 7 -0.51 0.31 9.62
N ILE A 8 -0.52 1.62 9.41
CA ILE A 8 0.17 2.23 8.27
C ILE A 8 1.69 2.00 8.37
N ASP A 9 2.27 2.20 9.55
CA ASP A 9 3.70 1.96 9.76
C ASP A 9 4.07 0.50 9.53
N ALA A 10 3.22 -0.43 9.99
CA ALA A 10 3.42 -1.85 9.75
C ALA A 10 3.34 -2.19 8.26
N LEU A 11 2.41 -1.57 7.53
CA LEU A 11 2.30 -1.79 6.09
C LEU A 11 3.52 -1.26 5.34
N VAL A 12 4.04 -0.09 5.71
CA VAL A 12 5.27 0.45 5.14
C VAL A 12 6.42 -0.55 5.29
N GLY A 13 6.61 -1.08 6.50
CA GLY A 13 7.65 -2.07 6.76
C GLY A 13 7.43 -3.38 6.02
N HIS A 14 6.18 -3.82 5.94
CA HIS A 14 5.82 -5.07 5.27
C HIS A 14 6.09 -4.99 3.76
N LEU A 15 5.77 -3.87 3.14
CA LEU A 15 6.05 -3.66 1.72
C LEU A 15 7.55 -3.60 1.46
N GLY A 16 8.32 -2.95 2.33
CA GLY A 16 9.77 -2.88 2.21
C GLY A 16 10.46 -4.23 2.36
N THR A 17 9.83 -5.19 3.06
CA THR A 17 10.37 -6.52 3.29
C THR A 17 9.93 -7.53 2.23
N ASN A 18 8.73 -7.40 1.70
CA ASN A 18 8.07 -8.40 0.85
C ASN A 18 7.94 -8.02 -0.61
N THR A 19 8.57 -6.93 -1.02
CA THR A 19 8.65 -6.52 -2.43
C THR A 19 10.11 -6.25 -2.79
N ASP A 20 10.38 -6.08 -4.09
CA ASP A 20 11.71 -5.71 -4.57
C ASP A 20 12.05 -4.24 -4.33
N VAL A 21 11.10 -3.47 -3.79
CA VAL A 21 11.35 -2.06 -3.46
C VAL A 21 12.20 -2.01 -2.20
N HIS A 22 13.32 -1.31 -2.28
CA HIS A 22 14.20 -1.11 -1.12
C HIS A 22 13.41 -0.41 0.00
N ALA A 23 13.63 -0.83 1.25
CA ALA A 23 12.90 -0.29 2.40
C ALA A 23 12.97 1.23 2.49
N ASN A 24 14.11 1.83 2.11
CA ASN A 24 14.28 3.28 2.10
C ASN A 24 13.48 3.99 1.02
N ASN A 25 12.93 3.25 0.06
CA ASN A 25 12.16 3.78 -1.06
C ASN A 25 10.65 3.55 -0.88
N VAL A 26 10.23 3.09 0.29
CA VAL A 26 8.83 3.02 0.68
C VAL A 26 8.56 4.25 1.55
N TYR A 27 7.85 5.23 1.00
CA TYR A 27 7.62 6.52 1.64
C TYR A 27 6.22 6.57 2.24
N ARG A 28 6.14 6.90 3.49
CA ARG A 28 4.86 7.02 4.21
C ARG A 28 4.03 8.20 3.75
N THR A 29 4.64 9.14 3.03
CA THR A 29 3.98 10.32 2.49
C THR A 29 4.13 10.35 0.97
N TYR A 30 3.23 11.06 0.32
CA TYR A 30 3.28 11.19 -1.13
C TYR A 30 4.56 11.89 -1.58
N LYS A 31 5.18 11.37 -2.61
CA LYS A 31 6.32 11.98 -3.29
C LYS A 31 6.01 12.10 -4.78
N TYR A 32 6.40 13.21 -5.36
CA TYR A 32 6.33 13.38 -6.81
C TYR A 32 7.50 12.65 -7.47
N MET A 33 7.26 12.14 -8.66
CA MET A 33 8.26 11.34 -9.39
C MET A 33 9.60 12.07 -9.55
N HIS A 34 9.58 13.36 -9.83
CA HIS A 34 10.81 14.13 -10.03
C HIS A 34 11.58 14.42 -8.73
N ASP A 35 10.99 14.18 -7.58
CA ASP A 35 11.66 14.32 -6.28
C ASP A 35 12.36 13.03 -5.86
N LEU A 36 12.23 11.95 -6.64
CA LEU A 36 12.80 10.65 -6.32
C LEU A 36 14.12 10.47 -7.07
N ASN A 37 15.11 9.91 -6.36
CA ASN A 37 16.43 9.63 -6.93
C ASN A 37 16.68 8.15 -7.17
N ASP A 38 15.79 7.29 -6.70
CA ASP A 38 15.96 5.85 -6.77
C ASP A 38 14.63 5.17 -7.04
N PHE A 39 14.66 4.11 -7.84
CA PHE A 39 13.49 3.37 -8.28
C PHE A 39 13.76 1.86 -8.17
N PRO A 40 12.73 1.04 -7.98
CA PRO A 40 11.33 1.41 -7.80
C PRO A 40 11.05 2.07 -6.46
N ALA A 41 9.96 2.81 -6.36
CA ALA A 41 9.55 3.50 -5.16
C ALA A 41 8.05 3.36 -4.94
N ILE A 42 7.64 3.31 -3.68
CA ILE A 42 6.22 3.27 -3.28
C ILE A 42 5.95 4.50 -2.43
N THR A 43 4.90 5.24 -2.75
CA THR A 43 4.46 6.39 -1.97
C THR A 43 3.02 6.22 -1.52
N PHE A 44 2.71 6.70 -0.32
CA PHE A 44 1.39 6.66 0.26
C PHE A 44 0.69 7.99 0.04
N ILE A 45 -0.57 7.93 -0.41
CA ILE A 45 -1.42 9.12 -0.57
C ILE A 45 -2.36 9.18 0.64
N PRO A 46 -2.75 10.37 1.10
CA PRO A 46 -3.61 10.53 2.27
C PRO A 46 -4.84 9.61 2.25
N ASN A 47 -5.14 9.06 3.40
CA ASN A 47 -6.09 7.97 3.58
C ASN A 47 -7.42 8.46 4.08
N ARG A 48 -8.44 7.62 3.87
CA ARG A 48 -9.76 7.74 4.46
C ARG A 48 -10.01 6.54 5.35
N GLU A 49 -10.72 6.74 6.45
CA GLU A 49 -11.15 5.68 7.34
C GLU A 49 -12.65 5.80 7.57
N ASP A 50 -13.35 4.71 7.32
CA ASP A 50 -14.77 4.58 7.65
C ASP A 50 -14.89 3.70 8.89
N ARG A 51 -15.80 4.03 9.79
CA ARG A 51 -15.96 3.29 11.05
C ARG A 51 -17.38 2.78 11.17
N ASP A 52 -17.50 1.48 11.44
CA ASP A 52 -18.77 0.83 11.70
C ASP A 52 -18.83 0.39 13.16
N HIS A 53 -19.92 0.73 13.82
CA HIS A 53 -20.18 0.34 15.20
C HIS A 53 -21.29 -0.72 15.23
N PHE A 54 -20.99 -1.83 15.86
CA PHE A 54 -21.96 -2.89 16.04
C PHE A 54 -22.61 -2.79 17.42
N GLY A 55 -23.85 -3.29 17.54
CA GLY A 55 -24.64 -3.16 18.76
C GLY A 55 -24.11 -3.88 19.99
N ASP A 56 -23.08 -4.70 19.85
CA ASP A 56 -22.42 -5.42 20.95
C ASP A 56 -21.23 -4.65 21.55
N GLY A 57 -21.08 -3.38 21.19
CA GLY A 57 -19.95 -2.54 21.65
C GLY A 57 -18.69 -2.68 20.83
N GLN A 58 -18.70 -3.53 19.79
CA GLN A 58 -17.56 -3.67 18.91
C GLN A 58 -17.61 -2.63 17.79
N ALA A 59 -16.45 -2.15 17.38
CA ALA A 59 -16.31 -1.23 16.27
C ALA A 59 -15.21 -1.72 15.34
N HIS A 60 -15.42 -1.55 14.06
CA HIS A 60 -14.42 -1.85 13.02
C HIS A 60 -14.08 -0.60 12.25
N GLY A 61 -12.81 -0.47 11.88
CA GLY A 61 -12.34 0.54 10.96
C GLY A 61 -12.05 -0.09 9.61
N ILE A 62 -12.45 0.61 8.56
CA ILE A 62 -12.09 0.27 7.20
C ILE A 62 -11.17 1.38 6.71
N LEU A 63 -9.89 1.09 6.63
CA LEU A 63 -8.87 2.03 6.24
C LEU A 63 -8.62 1.92 4.75
N ALA A 64 -8.86 3.00 4.01
CA ALA A 64 -8.57 3.07 2.59
C ALA A 64 -7.22 3.76 2.39
N ILE A 65 -6.28 3.05 1.80
CA ILE A 65 -4.93 3.55 1.55
C ILE A 65 -4.70 3.53 0.04
N GLN A 66 -4.27 4.66 -0.51
CA GLN A 66 -3.86 4.71 -1.90
C GLN A 66 -2.34 4.72 -1.97
N LEU A 67 -1.79 3.87 -2.84
CA LEU A 67 -0.37 3.81 -3.12
C LEU A 67 -0.14 4.31 -4.54
N ARG A 68 0.85 5.17 -4.71
CA ARG A 68 1.38 5.49 -6.04
C ARG A 68 2.81 5.01 -6.11
N CYS A 69 3.06 4.14 -7.05
CA CYS A 69 4.33 3.45 -7.21
C CYS A 69 4.98 3.87 -8.51
N TYR A 70 6.29 4.04 -8.47
CA TYR A 70 7.06 4.50 -9.64
C TYR A 70 8.13 3.48 -9.97
N VAL A 71 8.28 3.20 -11.26
CA VAL A 71 9.38 2.42 -11.79
C VAL A 71 10.11 3.23 -12.84
N TYR A 72 11.36 2.90 -13.05
CA TYR A 72 12.17 3.50 -14.12
C TYR A 72 12.90 2.39 -14.85
N ASP A 73 12.81 2.41 -16.18
CA ASP A 73 13.57 1.54 -17.03
C ASP A 73 13.99 2.33 -18.27
N GLY A 74 15.28 2.32 -18.55
CA GLY A 74 15.82 3.00 -19.74
C GLY A 74 15.40 2.31 -21.04
N ASP A 75 14.97 1.04 -20.97
CA ASP A 75 14.37 0.33 -22.11
C ASP A 75 12.86 0.49 -22.04
N THR A 76 12.31 1.33 -22.89
CA THR A 76 10.89 1.68 -22.90
C THR A 76 9.98 0.51 -23.22
N ALA A 77 10.50 -0.56 -23.84
CA ALA A 77 9.71 -1.74 -24.18
C ALA A 77 9.28 -2.54 -22.94
N ASP A 78 10.05 -2.45 -21.85
CA ASP A 78 9.83 -3.27 -20.64
C ASP A 78 9.12 -2.51 -19.51
N ILE A 79 8.86 -1.21 -19.68
CA ILE A 79 8.34 -0.41 -18.57
C ILE A 79 6.93 -0.87 -18.11
N ALA A 80 6.08 -1.26 -19.05
CA ALA A 80 4.74 -1.75 -18.71
C ALA A 80 4.82 -3.05 -17.90
N ASP A 81 5.70 -3.96 -18.30
CA ASP A 81 5.91 -5.24 -17.60
C ASP A 81 6.48 -5.00 -16.20
N GLU A 82 7.38 -4.02 -16.04
CA GLU A 82 7.92 -3.66 -14.73
C GLU A 82 6.84 -3.11 -13.79
N CYS A 83 5.92 -2.30 -14.32
CA CYS A 83 4.78 -1.81 -13.54
C CYS A 83 3.87 -2.96 -13.09
N GLU A 84 3.55 -3.88 -13.99
CA GLU A 84 2.70 -5.03 -13.68
C GLU A 84 3.38 -5.93 -12.64
N ARG A 85 4.67 -6.17 -12.78
CA ARG A 85 5.40 -7.00 -11.83
C ARG A 85 5.42 -6.38 -10.43
N LEU A 86 5.65 -5.08 -10.33
CA LEU A 86 5.62 -4.39 -9.05
C LEU A 86 4.22 -4.44 -8.45
N ALA A 87 3.18 -4.21 -9.24
CA ALA A 87 1.81 -4.30 -8.77
C ALA A 87 1.47 -5.69 -8.24
N ASP A 88 1.90 -6.75 -8.92
CA ASP A 88 1.70 -8.13 -8.47
C ASP A 88 2.43 -8.41 -7.15
N GLN A 89 3.65 -7.91 -7.00
CA GLN A 89 4.40 -8.05 -5.75
C GLN A 89 3.68 -7.37 -4.58
N ILE A 90 3.16 -6.19 -4.81
CA ILE A 90 2.42 -5.44 -3.79
C ILE A 90 1.15 -6.20 -3.42
N GLU A 91 0.43 -6.71 -4.39
CA GLU A 91 -0.80 -7.49 -4.14
C GLU A 91 -0.49 -8.72 -3.30
N ASP A 92 0.56 -9.47 -3.64
CA ASP A 92 0.98 -10.64 -2.87
C ASP A 92 1.37 -10.25 -1.45
N ALA A 93 2.09 -9.14 -1.26
CA ALA A 93 2.46 -8.65 0.06
C ALA A 93 1.24 -8.26 0.88
N VAL A 94 0.26 -7.59 0.27
CA VAL A 94 -0.98 -7.19 0.94
C VAL A 94 -1.78 -8.42 1.38
N ASP A 95 -1.80 -9.48 0.57
CA ASP A 95 -2.52 -10.71 0.89
C ASP A 95 -1.97 -11.41 2.15
N THR A 96 -0.70 -11.21 2.46
CA THR A 96 -0.07 -11.80 3.66
C THR A 96 -0.05 -10.86 4.86
N PHE A 97 -0.48 -9.62 4.69
CA PHE A 97 -0.33 -8.57 5.71
C PHE A 97 -1.11 -8.89 6.99
N SER A 98 -2.35 -9.34 6.88
CA SER A 98 -3.19 -9.63 8.04
C SER A 98 -2.60 -10.76 8.90
N ALA A 99 -2.11 -11.82 8.26
CA ALA A 99 -1.50 -12.94 8.96
C ALA A 99 -0.20 -12.54 9.67
N ALA A 100 0.58 -11.65 9.06
CA ALA A 100 1.84 -11.18 9.63
C ALA A 100 1.65 -10.18 10.77
N ASN A 101 0.47 -9.55 10.88
CA ASN A 101 0.22 -8.46 11.82
C ASN A 101 -1.04 -8.68 12.68
N ARG A 102 -1.22 -9.91 13.16
CA ARG A 102 -2.37 -10.27 14.00
C ARG A 102 -2.43 -9.46 15.29
N ALA A 103 -1.29 -9.08 15.84
CA ALA A 103 -1.23 -8.29 17.05
C ALA A 103 -1.85 -6.90 16.88
N LEU A 104 -1.96 -6.40 15.66
CA LEU A 104 -2.60 -5.13 15.33
C LEU A 104 -4.10 -5.30 15.07
N GLU A 105 -4.63 -6.51 15.25
CA GLU A 105 -6.05 -6.81 15.07
C GLU A 105 -6.56 -6.51 13.66
N VAL A 106 -5.69 -6.64 12.67
CA VAL A 106 -6.06 -6.56 11.26
C VAL A 106 -6.77 -7.85 10.88
N GLU A 107 -8.01 -7.76 10.45
CA GLU A 107 -8.81 -8.92 10.07
C GLU A 107 -8.65 -9.25 8.59
N GLU A 108 -8.55 -8.23 7.75
CA GLU A 108 -8.43 -8.41 6.31
C GLU A 108 -7.68 -7.24 5.70
N ALA A 109 -6.84 -7.53 4.73
CA ALA A 109 -6.19 -6.52 3.89
C ALA A 109 -6.24 -7.01 2.45
N ARG A 110 -6.66 -6.15 1.53
CA ARG A 110 -6.76 -6.52 0.11
C ARG A 110 -6.57 -5.32 -0.78
N VAL A 111 -6.12 -5.59 -2.01
CA VAL A 111 -6.09 -4.60 -3.08
C VAL A 111 -7.48 -4.58 -3.71
N VAL A 112 -8.13 -3.42 -3.72
CA VAL A 112 -9.47 -3.26 -4.29
C VAL A 112 -9.45 -2.64 -5.68
N THR A 113 -8.39 -1.90 -6.01
CA THR A 113 -8.23 -1.29 -7.34
C THR A 113 -6.76 -1.28 -7.69
N LEU A 114 -6.46 -1.62 -8.94
CA LEU A 114 -5.11 -1.58 -9.49
C LEU A 114 -5.18 -0.95 -10.88
N ARG A 115 -4.32 0.03 -11.12
CA ARG A 115 -4.24 0.71 -12.41
C ARG A 115 -2.79 1.08 -12.72
N THR A 116 -2.39 0.91 -13.97
CA THR A 116 -1.08 1.34 -14.46
C THR A 116 -1.26 2.38 -15.55
N ASP A 117 -0.21 3.13 -15.85
CA ASP A 117 -0.22 4.13 -16.91
C ASP A 117 0.12 3.55 -18.29
N ASP A 118 0.34 2.24 -18.38
CA ASP A 118 0.68 1.51 -19.62
C ASP A 118 1.90 2.11 -20.35
N GLY A 119 2.82 2.72 -19.60
CA GLY A 119 4.03 3.28 -20.17
C GLY A 119 3.88 4.65 -20.80
N LEU A 120 2.79 5.38 -20.52
CA LEU A 120 2.57 6.72 -21.06
C LEU A 120 3.63 7.73 -20.60
N MET A 121 4.27 7.47 -19.45
CA MET A 121 5.28 8.35 -18.87
C MET A 121 6.71 7.86 -19.11
N THR A 122 6.91 7.01 -20.14
CA THR A 122 8.24 6.44 -20.44
C THR A 122 9.34 7.49 -20.43
N PRO A 123 10.51 7.23 -19.85
CA PRO A 123 11.02 5.95 -19.30
C PRO A 123 10.53 5.61 -17.88
N TYR A 124 9.58 6.34 -17.36
CA TYR A 124 8.98 6.09 -16.05
C TYR A 124 7.66 5.35 -16.21
N GLY A 125 7.33 4.52 -15.24
CA GLY A 125 6.03 3.87 -15.15
C GLY A 125 5.37 4.18 -13.81
N ILE A 126 4.05 4.29 -13.83
CA ILE A 126 3.25 4.58 -12.63
C ILE A 126 2.26 3.45 -12.44
N ALA A 127 2.17 2.95 -11.20
CA ALA A 127 1.14 2.01 -10.79
C ALA A 127 0.41 2.59 -9.59
N ASP A 128 -0.91 2.68 -9.68
CA ASP A 128 -1.77 3.14 -8.60
C ASP A 128 -2.56 1.95 -8.05
N LEU A 129 -2.49 1.76 -6.74
CA LEU A 129 -3.24 0.71 -6.05
C LEU A 129 -4.04 1.33 -4.93
N GLN A 130 -5.26 0.84 -4.76
CA GLN A 130 -6.07 1.17 -3.60
C GLN A 130 -6.21 -0.07 -2.73
N ILE A 131 -5.87 0.08 -1.45
CA ILE A 131 -5.87 -1.00 -0.48
C ILE A 131 -6.95 -0.72 0.55
N SER A 132 -7.71 -1.75 0.91
CA SER A 132 -8.68 -1.69 1.99
C SER A 132 -8.20 -2.59 3.12
N ILE A 133 -8.12 -2.04 4.33
CA ILE A 133 -7.74 -2.78 5.53
C ILE A 133 -8.87 -2.70 6.53
N LEU A 134 -9.44 -3.87 6.85
CA LEU A 134 -10.44 -4.02 7.90
C LEU A 134 -9.73 -4.39 9.19
N TYR A 135 -9.92 -3.61 10.23
CA TYR A 135 -9.32 -3.88 11.53
C TYR A 135 -10.31 -3.58 12.65
N ARG A 136 -10.06 -4.18 13.79
CA ARG A 136 -10.89 -4.01 14.97
C ARG A 136 -10.44 -2.78 15.74
N LEU A 137 -11.38 -1.87 15.97
CA LEU A 137 -11.15 -0.73 16.85
C LEU A 137 -11.32 -1.18 18.29
N GLU A 138 -10.67 -0.44 19.21
CA GLU A 138 -10.84 -0.69 20.63
C GLU A 138 -12.26 -0.35 21.05
N ASP A 139 -12.79 -1.16 21.99
CA ASP A 139 -14.08 -0.88 22.60
C ASP A 139 -14.02 0.45 23.34
N ILE A 140 -15.04 1.30 23.13
CA ILE A 140 -15.06 2.67 23.64
C ILE A 140 -15.74 2.71 25.04
N TYR A 141 -15.44 1.79 25.90
CA TYR A 141 -16.02 1.79 27.25
C TYR A 141 -14.98 1.52 28.28
#